data_b64b2d4344c99b1e43b32aed2191c74c
#
_entry.id   b64b2d4344c99b1e43b32aed2191c74c
#
_cell.length_a   1.000
_cell.length_b   1.000
_cell.length_c   1.000
_cell.angle_alpha   90.00
_cell.angle_beta   90.00
_cell.angle_gamma   90.00
#
_symmetry.space_group_name_H-M   'P 1'
#
loop_
_entity.id
_entity.type
_entity.pdbx_description
1 polymer ?
#
loop_
_entity_poly.entity_id
_entity_poly.type
_entity_poly.pdbx_seq_one_letter_code
_entity_poly.pdbx_strand_id
1 'polypeptide(L)'
;MKQKREIRTVSLIGLGAIGCFLASHLGHLLGSDLRVIAGGSRRERLEREGVIVNGVRHHFNIVSPEENCGQNYPDLAIIITKFPALPQALEDMRNQIGPDTLIMAPLNGVEAEDKVAEVFGWDNLLYSLAKVSVVMKDGCASFNPKAARIEMGEKHNETMSPRVQAVKELFERAGIRTVVPEDMERAIWYKYMCNVSENQSAAVLGIPFGAWSVSADANFIREELMREVIAIARKKGISLSEKDMEKQASILRDVPPENKPSTLQDLS
;
A
#
# COMPACT_ATOMS: atom_id res chain seq x y z
N MET A 1 -23.71 -3.02 19.23
CA MET A 1 -23.18 -2.25 18.08
C MET A 1 -22.05 -1.39 18.62
N LYS A 2 -20.76 -1.67 18.25
CA LYS A 2 -19.66 -0.75 18.59
C LYS A 2 -19.94 0.59 17.89
N GLN A 3 -19.91 1.66 18.67
CA GLN A 3 -20.17 3.02 18.20
C GLN A 3 -19.20 3.39 17.06
N LYS A 4 -19.69 4.16 16.07
CA LYS A 4 -18.86 4.72 15.00
C LYS A 4 -17.73 5.54 15.63
N ARG A 5 -16.49 5.05 15.57
CA ARG A 5 -15.31 5.72 16.13
C ARG A 5 -14.67 6.57 15.03
N GLU A 6 -14.58 7.87 15.23
CA GLU A 6 -13.81 8.74 14.36
C GLU A 6 -12.31 8.47 14.56
N ILE A 7 -11.57 8.34 13.47
CA ILE A 7 -10.10 8.21 13.50
C ILE A 7 -9.50 9.61 13.54
N ARG A 8 -8.75 9.90 14.60
CA ARG A 8 -8.11 11.19 14.88
C ARG A 8 -6.62 11.11 14.95
N THR A 9 -6.08 9.95 15.33
CA THR A 9 -4.66 9.73 15.51
C THR A 9 -4.17 8.56 14.64
N VAL A 10 -3.03 8.75 13.95
CA VAL A 10 -2.45 7.75 13.06
C VAL A 10 -0.97 7.58 13.37
N SER A 11 -0.51 6.34 13.50
CA SER A 11 0.92 6.00 13.45
C SER A 11 1.27 5.34 12.13
N LEU A 12 2.31 5.82 11.46
CA LEU A 12 2.75 5.33 10.15
C LEU A 12 4.21 4.93 10.22
N ILE A 13 4.55 3.72 9.77
CA ILE A 13 5.93 3.29 9.58
C ILE A 13 6.22 3.04 8.10
N GLY A 14 7.32 3.60 7.61
CA GLY A 14 7.79 3.43 6.24
C GLY A 14 7.52 4.63 5.34
N LEU A 15 8.42 5.61 5.31
CA LEU A 15 8.44 6.72 4.35
C LEU A 15 9.20 6.34 3.08
N GLY A 16 8.74 5.28 2.40
CA GLY A 16 9.06 5.01 1.00
C GLY A 16 8.08 5.77 0.09
N ALA A 17 8.03 5.43 -1.21
CA ALA A 17 7.20 6.12 -2.19
C ALA A 17 5.72 6.24 -1.75
N ILE A 18 5.08 5.10 -1.43
CA ILE A 18 3.66 5.08 -1.02
C ILE A 18 3.47 5.72 0.37
N GLY A 19 4.44 5.50 1.29
CA GLY A 19 4.40 6.10 2.61
C GLY A 19 4.46 7.63 2.57
N CYS A 20 5.28 8.21 1.69
CA CYS A 20 5.33 9.65 1.46
C CYS A 20 3.99 10.19 0.90
N PHE A 21 3.35 9.44 -0.01
CA PHE A 21 2.01 9.79 -0.48
C PHE A 21 1.01 9.84 0.68
N LEU A 22 0.91 8.79 1.50
CA LEU A 22 0.00 8.75 2.63
C LEU A 22 0.33 9.82 3.67
N ALA A 23 1.60 9.94 4.05
CA ALA A 23 2.04 10.88 5.09
C ALA A 23 1.81 12.34 4.70
N SER A 24 2.01 12.72 3.43
CA SER A 24 1.77 14.09 2.97
C SER A 24 0.29 14.49 3.07
N HIS A 25 -0.61 13.58 2.69
CA HIS A 25 -2.05 13.82 2.78
C HIS A 25 -2.56 13.79 4.23
N LEU A 26 -2.20 12.76 4.99
CA LEU A 26 -2.61 12.63 6.39
C LEU A 26 -1.98 13.71 7.28
N GLY A 27 -0.71 14.08 7.05
CA GLY A 27 -0.05 15.12 7.80
C GLY A 27 -0.66 16.50 7.62
N HIS A 28 -1.16 16.80 6.42
CA HIS A 28 -1.92 18.03 6.18
C HIS A 28 -3.23 18.09 7.01
N LEU A 29 -3.91 16.96 7.16
CA LEU A 29 -5.16 16.86 7.90
C LEU A 29 -4.95 16.79 9.42
N LEU A 30 -3.99 15.99 9.87
CA LEU A 30 -3.83 15.57 11.27
C LEU A 30 -2.74 16.36 12.03
N GLY A 31 -1.82 17.01 11.32
CA GLY A 31 -0.70 17.71 11.97
C GLY A 31 0.13 16.77 12.85
N SER A 32 0.27 17.12 14.13
CA SER A 32 1.02 16.34 15.13
C SER A 32 0.38 15.00 15.51
N ASP A 33 -0.90 14.80 15.17
CA ASP A 33 -1.63 13.55 15.42
C ASP A 33 -1.29 12.46 14.39
N LEU A 34 -0.56 12.80 13.32
CA LEU A 34 0.19 11.85 12.52
C LEU A 34 1.57 11.64 13.12
N ARG A 35 1.83 10.44 13.65
CA ARG A 35 3.12 10.00 14.16
C ARG A 35 3.82 9.16 13.09
N VAL A 36 5.03 9.54 12.71
CA VAL A 36 5.87 8.74 11.81
C VAL A 36 6.91 8.00 12.65
N ILE A 37 6.87 6.68 12.59
CA ILE A 37 7.75 5.85 13.41
C ILE A 37 9.08 5.67 12.69
N ALA A 38 10.16 6.11 13.34
CA ALA A 38 11.52 5.94 12.86
C ALA A 38 12.53 5.99 14.01
N GLY A 39 13.54 5.13 13.97
CA GLY A 39 14.65 5.10 14.93
C GLY A 39 16.00 5.42 14.31
N GLY A 40 17.02 5.59 15.17
CA GLY A 40 18.42 5.75 14.79
C GLY A 40 18.70 6.86 13.78
N SER A 41 19.62 6.64 12.90
CA SER A 41 20.05 7.61 11.86
C SER A 41 18.91 8.02 10.92
N ARG A 42 17.90 7.17 10.72
CA ARG A 42 16.72 7.51 9.93
C ARG A 42 15.89 8.58 10.61
N ARG A 43 15.68 8.49 11.93
CA ARG A 43 15.01 9.52 12.73
C ARG A 43 15.73 10.85 12.57
N GLU A 44 17.03 10.88 12.88
CA GLU A 44 17.85 12.09 12.80
C GLU A 44 17.79 12.78 11.43
N ARG A 45 17.85 11.98 10.39
CA ARG A 45 17.71 12.51 9.01
C ARG A 45 16.33 13.09 8.75
N LEU A 46 15.25 12.39 9.14
CA LEU A 46 13.88 12.86 8.90
C LEU A 46 13.56 14.13 9.70
N GLU A 47 14.04 14.24 10.95
CA GLU A 47 13.88 15.43 11.77
C GLU A 47 14.63 16.62 11.16
N ARG A 48 15.86 16.42 10.69
CA ARG A 48 16.69 17.47 10.09
C ARG A 48 16.22 17.89 8.69
N GLU A 49 15.94 16.93 7.82
CA GLU A 49 15.76 17.18 6.39
C GLU A 49 14.29 17.13 5.96
N GLY A 50 13.43 16.43 6.72
CA GLY A 50 12.09 16.12 6.30
C GLY A 50 12.07 15.20 5.07
N VAL A 51 10.98 15.23 4.32
CA VAL A 51 10.85 14.57 3.02
C VAL A 51 10.27 15.55 2.00
N ILE A 52 10.66 15.41 0.73
CA ILE A 52 10.12 16.22 -0.36
C ILE A 52 9.08 15.38 -1.10
N VAL A 53 7.86 15.91 -1.20
CA VAL A 53 6.73 15.28 -1.90
C VAL A 53 6.16 16.27 -2.90
N ASN A 54 6.16 15.92 -4.18
CA ASN A 54 5.72 16.81 -5.28
C ASN A 54 6.34 18.22 -5.21
N GLY A 55 7.64 18.30 -4.86
CA GLY A 55 8.38 19.56 -4.75
C GLY A 55 8.17 20.33 -3.44
N VAL A 56 7.31 19.86 -2.54
CA VAL A 56 7.04 20.48 -1.25
C VAL A 56 7.75 19.71 -0.14
N ARG A 57 8.46 20.41 0.74
CA ARG A 57 9.10 19.80 1.92
C ARG A 57 8.09 19.64 3.06
N HIS A 58 8.05 18.44 3.60
CA HIS A 58 7.21 18.09 4.75
C HIS A 58 8.08 17.67 5.93
N HIS A 59 7.72 18.16 7.11
CA HIS A 59 8.22 17.67 8.40
C HIS A 59 7.06 17.03 9.14
N PHE A 60 7.31 15.88 9.74
CA PHE A 60 6.30 15.11 10.49
C PHE A 60 6.70 15.02 11.96
N ASN A 61 5.75 14.67 12.81
CA ASN A 61 6.02 14.24 14.17
C ASN A 61 6.71 12.87 14.15
N ILE A 62 8.02 12.85 14.32
CA ILE A 62 8.82 11.61 14.30
C ILE A 62 8.87 11.05 15.72
N VAL A 63 8.43 9.80 15.87
CA VAL A 63 8.37 9.09 17.15
C VAL A 63 9.31 7.88 17.08
N SER A 64 10.11 7.68 18.15
CA SER A 64 10.99 6.51 18.24
C SER A 64 10.19 5.23 18.48
N PRO A 65 10.62 4.08 17.93
CA PRO A 65 10.03 2.77 18.24
C PRO A 65 10.03 2.44 19.74
N GLU A 66 11.00 2.94 20.50
CA GLU A 66 11.12 2.74 21.93
C GLU A 66 10.15 3.60 22.75
N GLU A 67 9.58 4.65 22.15
CA GLU A 67 8.63 5.52 22.84
C GLU A 67 7.30 4.79 23.05
N ASN A 68 6.96 4.57 24.32
CA ASN A 68 5.71 3.92 24.70
C ASN A 68 4.58 4.95 24.72
N CYS A 69 3.51 4.67 24.01
CA CYS A 69 2.31 5.53 23.98
C CYS A 69 1.53 5.55 25.30
N GLY A 70 1.87 4.68 26.28
CA GLY A 70 1.09 4.53 27.50
C GLY A 70 -0.33 4.04 27.17
N GLN A 71 -1.34 4.88 27.44
CA GLN A 71 -2.74 4.63 27.06
C GLN A 71 -3.18 5.38 25.80
N ASN A 72 -2.29 6.20 25.21
CA ASN A 72 -2.61 7.04 24.04
C ASN A 72 -2.23 6.35 22.73
N TYR A 73 -2.69 5.11 22.56
CA TYR A 73 -2.52 4.40 21.28
C TYR A 73 -3.22 5.12 20.14
N PRO A 74 -2.67 5.06 18.91
CA PRO A 74 -3.33 5.62 17.75
C PRO A 74 -4.61 4.86 17.42
N ASP A 75 -5.54 5.55 16.76
CA ASP A 75 -6.76 4.92 16.26
C ASP A 75 -6.46 3.99 15.07
N LEU A 76 -5.42 4.35 14.26
CA LEU A 76 -5.00 3.59 13.08
C LEU A 76 -3.47 3.51 13.02
N ALA A 77 -2.97 2.30 12.80
CA ALA A 77 -1.58 2.02 12.47
C ALA A 77 -1.45 1.62 11.00
N ILE A 78 -0.54 2.29 10.26
CA ILE A 78 -0.28 2.00 8.85
C ILE A 78 1.16 1.53 8.71
N ILE A 79 1.34 0.29 8.23
CA ILE A 79 2.64 -0.34 8.00
C ILE A 79 2.86 -0.38 6.49
N ILE A 80 3.83 0.39 5.98
CA ILE A 80 4.08 0.53 4.54
C ILE A 80 5.58 0.51 4.21
N THR A 81 6.16 -0.65 4.31
CA THR A 81 7.58 -0.91 4.03
C THR A 81 7.75 -1.76 2.78
N LYS A 82 8.98 -1.97 2.31
CA LYS A 82 9.27 -3.09 1.41
C LYS A 82 9.18 -4.39 2.23
N PHE A 83 8.70 -5.49 1.60
CA PHE A 83 8.42 -6.76 2.30
C PHE A 83 9.59 -7.30 3.15
N PRO A 84 10.87 -7.25 2.70
CA PRO A 84 12.00 -7.71 3.52
C PRO A 84 12.19 -6.92 4.83
N ALA A 85 11.68 -5.69 4.90
CA ALA A 85 11.76 -4.87 6.11
C ALA A 85 10.53 -5.02 7.02
N LEU A 86 9.52 -5.81 6.61
CA LEU A 86 8.29 -5.99 7.36
C LEU A 86 8.51 -6.56 8.77
N PRO A 87 9.35 -7.60 8.99
CA PRO A 87 9.57 -8.13 10.34
C PRO A 87 10.08 -7.07 11.33
N GLN A 88 11.05 -6.25 10.92
CA GLN A 88 11.55 -5.16 11.76
C GLN A 88 10.49 -4.08 11.98
N ALA A 89 9.71 -3.74 10.95
CA ALA A 89 8.64 -2.75 11.09
C ALA A 89 7.54 -3.20 12.06
N LEU A 90 7.24 -4.50 12.12
CA LEU A 90 6.29 -5.05 13.10
C LEU A 90 6.83 -4.92 14.54
N GLU A 91 8.11 -5.18 14.76
CA GLU A 91 8.74 -4.93 16.06
C GLU A 91 8.72 -3.44 16.45
N ASP A 92 9.10 -2.57 15.52
CA ASP A 92 9.13 -1.11 15.74
C ASP A 92 7.72 -0.54 16.03
N MET A 93 6.67 -1.22 15.58
CA MET A 93 5.28 -0.79 15.81
C MET A 93 4.65 -1.32 17.10
N ARG A 94 5.32 -2.21 17.87
CA ARG A 94 4.73 -2.83 19.07
C ARG A 94 4.24 -1.82 20.10
N ASN A 95 4.99 -0.76 20.33
CA ASN A 95 4.63 0.32 21.27
C ASN A 95 3.55 1.27 20.72
N GLN A 96 3.18 1.12 19.45
CA GLN A 96 2.18 1.96 18.76
C GLN A 96 0.85 1.25 18.54
N ILE A 97 0.72 -0.05 18.88
CA ILE A 97 -0.48 -0.83 18.63
C ILE A 97 -1.08 -1.29 19.94
N GLY A 98 -2.26 -0.74 20.24
CA GLY A 98 -3.07 -1.09 21.40
C GLY A 98 -4.27 -1.97 21.05
N PRO A 99 -5.07 -2.34 22.07
CA PRO A 99 -6.20 -3.29 21.92
C PRO A 99 -7.25 -2.86 20.90
N ASP A 100 -7.43 -1.57 20.70
CA ASP A 100 -8.44 -0.99 19.79
C ASP A 100 -7.82 -0.31 18.56
N THR A 101 -6.51 -0.36 18.37
CA THR A 101 -5.83 0.22 17.21
C THR A 101 -6.15 -0.59 15.96
N LEU A 102 -6.78 0.03 14.96
CA LEU A 102 -6.93 -0.58 13.64
C LEU A 102 -5.57 -0.67 12.94
N ILE A 103 -5.36 -1.70 12.14
CA ILE A 103 -4.09 -1.95 11.46
C ILE A 103 -4.34 -2.10 9.97
N MET A 104 -3.47 -1.49 9.16
CA MET A 104 -3.42 -1.66 7.71
C MET A 104 -1.98 -1.86 7.25
N ALA A 105 -1.78 -2.74 6.27
CA ALA A 105 -0.46 -3.00 5.69
C ALA A 105 -0.53 -3.04 4.15
N PRO A 106 -0.73 -1.88 3.46
CA PRO A 106 -0.94 -1.85 2.02
C PRO A 106 0.33 -2.11 1.20
N LEU A 107 1.05 -3.18 1.52
CA LEU A 107 2.24 -3.63 0.83
C LEU A 107 1.89 -4.29 -0.52
N ASN A 108 2.90 -4.49 -1.35
CA ASN A 108 2.78 -5.37 -2.52
C ASN A 108 2.95 -6.83 -2.10
N GLY A 109 2.28 -7.74 -2.79
CA GLY A 109 2.27 -9.17 -2.46
C GLY A 109 0.94 -9.62 -1.89
N VAL A 110 0.91 -10.81 -1.33
CA VAL A 110 -0.29 -11.51 -0.85
C VAL A 110 -0.11 -12.06 0.58
N GLU A 111 0.99 -11.73 1.25
CA GLU A 111 1.35 -12.31 2.56
C GLU A 111 1.43 -11.28 3.68
N ALA A 112 1.25 -9.98 3.37
CA ALA A 112 1.46 -8.92 4.35
C ALA A 112 0.47 -9.03 5.51
N GLU A 113 -0.80 -9.27 5.22
CA GLU A 113 -1.85 -9.41 6.22
C GLU A 113 -1.60 -10.61 7.13
N ASP A 114 -1.19 -11.76 6.58
CA ASP A 114 -0.86 -12.96 7.35
C ASP A 114 0.31 -12.66 8.31
N LYS A 115 1.37 -12.00 7.84
CA LYS A 115 2.53 -11.64 8.66
C LYS A 115 2.20 -10.64 9.76
N VAL A 116 1.35 -9.68 9.49
CA VAL A 116 0.84 -8.74 10.49
C VAL A 116 -0.01 -9.47 11.52
N ALA A 117 -0.89 -10.38 11.07
CA ALA A 117 -1.77 -11.14 11.94
C ALA A 117 -1.03 -12.14 12.84
N GLU A 118 0.10 -12.73 12.38
CA GLU A 118 0.98 -13.54 13.21
C GLU A 118 1.48 -12.79 14.47
N VAL A 119 1.61 -11.46 14.40
CA VAL A 119 2.13 -10.61 15.49
C VAL A 119 1.04 -9.94 16.30
N PHE A 120 0.01 -9.39 15.62
CA PHE A 120 -1.02 -8.54 16.24
C PHE A 120 -2.43 -9.14 16.23
N GLY A 121 -2.61 -10.29 15.61
CA GLY A 121 -3.94 -10.93 15.46
C GLY A 121 -4.77 -10.31 14.33
N TRP A 122 -5.89 -10.96 14.02
CA TRP A 122 -6.80 -10.56 12.95
C TRP A 122 -7.87 -9.55 13.37
N ASP A 123 -8.14 -9.41 14.66
CA ASP A 123 -9.33 -8.71 15.17
C ASP A 123 -9.42 -7.25 14.71
N ASN A 124 -8.29 -6.55 14.65
CA ASN A 124 -8.21 -5.15 14.25
C ASN A 124 -7.53 -4.91 12.90
N LEU A 125 -7.16 -5.97 12.19
CA LEU A 125 -6.52 -5.88 10.89
C LEU A 125 -7.56 -5.69 9.79
N LEU A 126 -7.31 -4.72 8.90
CA LEU A 126 -8.04 -4.52 7.65
C LEU A 126 -7.15 -4.89 6.47
N TYR A 127 -7.73 -5.59 5.51
CA TYR A 127 -7.08 -5.85 4.22
C TYR A 127 -6.88 -4.55 3.46
N SER A 128 -5.74 -4.42 2.78
CA SER A 128 -5.44 -3.17 2.08
C SER A 128 -4.44 -3.33 0.95
N LEU A 129 -4.57 -2.52 -0.06
CA LEU A 129 -3.61 -2.38 -1.14
C LEU A 129 -3.54 -0.94 -1.63
N ALA A 130 -2.39 -0.53 -2.14
CA ALA A 130 -2.19 0.78 -2.73
C ALA A 130 -2.05 0.67 -4.26
N LYS A 131 -2.81 1.46 -5.01
CA LYS A 131 -2.66 1.68 -6.45
C LYS A 131 -2.19 3.11 -6.66
N VAL A 132 -0.89 3.30 -6.53
CA VAL A 132 -0.24 4.61 -6.62
C VAL A 132 1.00 4.45 -7.50
N SER A 133 1.07 5.23 -8.56
CA SER A 133 2.30 5.38 -9.33
C SER A 133 3.12 6.51 -8.70
N VAL A 134 4.16 6.15 -7.96
CA VAL A 134 5.07 7.09 -7.30
C VAL A 134 6.47 6.84 -7.80
N VAL A 135 7.16 7.88 -8.19
CA VAL A 135 8.60 7.86 -8.52
C VAL A 135 9.36 8.43 -7.34
N MET A 136 10.32 7.65 -6.81
CA MET A 136 11.30 8.13 -5.84
C MET A 136 12.62 8.41 -6.56
N LYS A 137 13.03 9.67 -6.57
CA LYS A 137 14.32 10.07 -7.14
C LYS A 137 15.00 11.06 -6.19
N ASP A 138 16.26 10.78 -5.85
CA ASP A 138 17.09 11.65 -5.00
C ASP A 138 16.40 12.05 -3.68
N GLY A 139 15.68 11.12 -3.05
CA GLY A 139 14.93 11.36 -1.82
C GLY A 139 13.61 12.14 -1.99
N CYS A 140 13.22 12.45 -3.22
CA CYS A 140 11.98 13.16 -3.55
C CYS A 140 10.93 12.18 -4.08
N ALA A 141 9.74 12.19 -3.48
CA ALA A 141 8.58 11.45 -3.97
C ALA A 141 7.75 12.32 -4.92
N SER A 142 7.45 11.79 -6.11
CA SER A 142 6.58 12.47 -7.08
C SER A 142 5.46 11.53 -7.54
N PHE A 143 4.21 12.00 -7.51
CA PHE A 143 3.04 11.21 -7.93
C PHE A 143 1.94 12.11 -8.50
N ASN A 144 1.06 11.51 -9.29
CA ASN A 144 -0.17 12.15 -9.72
C ASN A 144 -1.30 11.84 -8.72
N PRO A 145 -1.78 12.83 -7.94
CA PRO A 145 -2.81 12.59 -6.92
C PRO A 145 -4.12 12.02 -7.49
N LYS A 146 -4.47 12.39 -8.74
CA LYS A 146 -5.71 11.94 -9.40
C LYS A 146 -5.69 10.47 -9.78
N ALA A 147 -4.50 9.90 -9.97
CA ALA A 147 -4.32 8.49 -10.32
C ALA A 147 -4.12 7.58 -9.10
N ALA A 148 -3.88 8.19 -7.93
CA ALA A 148 -3.61 7.46 -6.70
C ALA A 148 -4.90 7.04 -6.00
N ARG A 149 -4.94 5.80 -5.48
CA ARG A 149 -6.02 5.33 -4.60
C ARG A 149 -5.55 4.23 -3.66
N ILE A 150 -6.25 4.12 -2.54
CA ILE A 150 -6.15 2.99 -1.61
C ILE A 150 -7.41 2.15 -1.74
N GLU A 151 -7.24 0.83 -1.86
CA GLU A 151 -8.34 -0.11 -1.75
C GLU A 151 -8.19 -0.81 -0.39
N MET A 152 -9.25 -0.87 0.41
CA MET A 152 -9.20 -1.44 1.76
C MET A 152 -10.58 -1.90 2.24
N GLY A 153 -10.61 -2.78 3.23
CA GLY A 153 -11.85 -3.28 3.80
C GLY A 153 -11.66 -4.50 4.68
N GLU A 154 -12.77 -5.10 5.05
CA GLU A 154 -12.80 -6.47 5.56
C GLU A 154 -12.41 -7.43 4.45
N LYS A 155 -12.16 -8.70 4.78
CA LYS A 155 -11.94 -9.73 3.77
C LYS A 155 -13.09 -9.74 2.74
N HIS A 156 -14.34 -9.68 3.23
CA HIS A 156 -15.56 -9.57 2.43
C HIS A 156 -16.39 -8.39 2.92
N ASN A 157 -16.88 -7.55 2.00
CA ASN A 157 -17.57 -6.29 2.28
C ASN A 157 -18.96 -6.28 1.63
N GLU A 158 -19.80 -7.27 1.92
CA GLU A 158 -21.22 -7.25 1.51
C GLU A 158 -21.95 -6.04 2.12
N THR A 159 -21.60 -5.70 3.34
CA THR A 159 -21.98 -4.46 4.01
C THR A 159 -20.75 -3.78 4.59
N MET A 160 -20.71 -2.45 4.51
CA MET A 160 -19.59 -1.70 5.05
C MET A 160 -19.60 -1.71 6.59
N SER A 161 -18.57 -2.27 7.20
CA SER A 161 -18.45 -2.28 8.66
C SER A 161 -18.14 -0.87 9.21
N PRO A 162 -18.49 -0.58 10.48
CA PRO A 162 -18.21 0.72 11.09
C PRO A 162 -16.71 1.09 11.07
N ARG A 163 -15.79 0.13 11.21
CA ARG A 163 -14.35 0.39 11.19
C ARG A 163 -13.84 0.69 9.78
N VAL A 164 -14.36 0.02 8.76
CA VAL A 164 -14.06 0.32 7.35
C VAL A 164 -14.58 1.71 6.99
N GLN A 165 -15.81 2.05 7.41
CA GLN A 165 -16.38 3.37 7.20
C GLN A 165 -15.52 4.47 7.86
N ALA A 166 -15.03 4.26 9.08
CA ALA A 166 -14.20 5.23 9.79
C ALA A 166 -12.87 5.51 9.07
N VAL A 167 -12.19 4.46 8.58
CA VAL A 167 -10.94 4.62 7.81
C VAL A 167 -11.21 5.30 6.47
N LYS A 168 -12.30 4.93 5.79
CA LYS A 168 -12.70 5.55 4.52
C LYS A 168 -12.93 7.05 4.69
N GLU A 169 -13.66 7.46 5.72
CA GLU A 169 -13.92 8.86 6.03
C GLU A 169 -12.64 9.64 6.36
N LEU A 170 -11.70 9.05 7.10
CA LEU A 170 -10.38 9.65 7.33
C LEU A 170 -9.67 9.92 6.01
N PHE A 171 -9.58 8.92 5.14
CA PHE A 171 -8.86 9.04 3.86
C PHE A 171 -9.53 10.05 2.93
N GLU A 172 -10.87 10.05 2.85
CA GLU A 172 -11.62 11.03 2.06
C GLU A 172 -11.39 12.46 2.56
N ARG A 173 -11.41 12.69 3.90
CA ARG A 173 -11.07 13.98 4.50
C ARG A 173 -9.64 14.42 4.19
N ALA A 174 -8.71 13.46 4.11
CA ALA A 174 -7.32 13.71 3.73
C ALA A 174 -7.13 13.87 2.20
N GLY A 175 -8.20 13.78 1.40
CA GLY A 175 -8.10 13.85 -0.06
C GLY A 175 -7.52 12.59 -0.71
N ILE A 176 -7.51 11.47 -0.02
CA ILE A 176 -7.06 10.17 -0.52
C ILE A 176 -8.26 9.42 -1.10
N ARG A 177 -8.26 9.18 -2.40
CA ARG A 177 -9.29 8.36 -3.05
C ARG A 177 -9.28 6.95 -2.48
N THR A 178 -10.43 6.49 -1.99
CA THR A 178 -10.57 5.19 -1.34
C THR A 178 -11.68 4.37 -2.01
N VAL A 179 -11.40 3.08 -2.21
CA VAL A 179 -12.35 2.10 -2.75
C VAL A 179 -12.45 0.96 -1.73
N VAL A 180 -13.66 0.45 -1.54
CA VAL A 180 -13.93 -0.74 -0.72
C VAL A 180 -14.45 -1.84 -1.65
N PRO A 181 -13.60 -2.75 -2.12
CA PRO A 181 -14.00 -3.90 -2.92
C PRO A 181 -14.91 -4.86 -2.12
N GLU A 182 -15.82 -5.54 -2.78
CA GLU A 182 -16.64 -6.59 -2.15
C GLU A 182 -15.78 -7.72 -1.59
N ASP A 183 -14.69 -8.07 -2.28
CA ASP A 183 -13.74 -9.12 -1.91
C ASP A 183 -12.32 -8.55 -1.98
N MET A 184 -11.74 -8.26 -0.82
CA MET A 184 -10.39 -7.70 -0.72
C MET A 184 -9.31 -8.73 -1.04
N GLU A 185 -9.52 -9.99 -0.68
CA GLU A 185 -8.56 -11.04 -1.00
C GLU A 185 -8.42 -11.21 -2.51
N ARG A 186 -9.56 -11.23 -3.22
CA ARG A 186 -9.58 -11.23 -4.69
C ARG A 186 -8.92 -9.99 -5.28
N ALA A 187 -9.15 -8.81 -4.70
CA ALA A 187 -8.55 -7.56 -5.17
C ALA A 187 -7.02 -7.56 -5.02
N ILE A 188 -6.50 -8.08 -3.90
CA ILE A 188 -5.07 -8.24 -3.64
C ILE A 188 -4.46 -9.24 -4.63
N TRP A 189 -5.08 -10.39 -4.85
CA TRP A 189 -4.60 -11.40 -5.78
C TRP A 189 -4.66 -10.94 -7.25
N TYR A 190 -5.68 -10.14 -7.62
CA TYR A 190 -5.72 -9.50 -8.94
C TYR A 190 -4.51 -8.55 -9.13
N LYS A 191 -4.22 -7.70 -8.12
CA LYS A 191 -3.05 -6.84 -8.17
C LYS A 191 -1.75 -7.63 -8.21
N TYR A 192 -1.67 -8.73 -7.46
CA TYR A 192 -0.50 -9.61 -7.45
C TYR A 192 -0.28 -10.26 -8.84
N MET A 193 -1.35 -10.72 -9.50
CA MET A 193 -1.29 -11.22 -10.88
C MET A 193 -0.67 -10.17 -11.81
N CYS A 194 -1.13 -8.92 -11.75
CA CYS A 194 -0.56 -7.83 -12.54
C CYS A 194 0.92 -7.59 -12.19
N ASN A 195 1.27 -7.57 -10.90
CA ASN A 195 2.64 -7.32 -10.46
C ASN A 195 3.59 -8.43 -10.92
N VAL A 196 3.21 -9.71 -10.80
CA VAL A 196 4.05 -10.82 -11.24
C VAL A 196 4.25 -10.77 -12.76
N SER A 197 3.17 -10.60 -13.51
CA SER A 197 3.23 -10.67 -14.97
C SER A 197 3.86 -9.44 -15.62
N GLU A 198 3.64 -8.25 -15.06
CA GLU A 198 4.08 -6.99 -15.67
C GLU A 198 5.38 -6.47 -15.06
N ASN A 199 5.48 -6.43 -13.72
CA ASN A 199 6.66 -5.87 -13.09
C ASN A 199 7.88 -6.76 -13.23
N GLN A 200 7.73 -8.08 -13.03
CA GLN A 200 8.88 -9.00 -13.10
C GLN A 200 9.33 -9.21 -14.54
N SER A 201 8.41 -9.45 -15.49
CA SER A 201 8.77 -9.61 -16.89
C SER A 201 9.41 -8.35 -17.47
N ALA A 202 8.88 -7.17 -17.15
CA ALA A 202 9.48 -5.91 -17.58
C ALA A 202 10.88 -5.71 -17.00
N ALA A 203 11.12 -6.06 -15.75
CA ALA A 203 12.43 -5.95 -15.12
C ALA A 203 13.46 -6.88 -15.76
N VAL A 204 13.07 -8.14 -16.05
CA VAL A 204 13.96 -9.14 -16.69
C VAL A 204 14.25 -8.77 -18.15
N LEU A 205 13.24 -8.33 -18.89
CA LEU A 205 13.37 -8.02 -20.31
C LEU A 205 13.84 -6.58 -20.58
N GLY A 206 13.84 -5.70 -19.57
CA GLY A 206 14.20 -4.28 -19.73
C GLY A 206 13.20 -3.49 -20.57
N ILE A 207 11.91 -3.84 -20.56
CA ILE A 207 10.89 -3.30 -21.48
C ILE A 207 9.84 -2.43 -20.76
N PRO A 208 9.36 -1.33 -21.41
CA PRO A 208 8.27 -0.51 -20.91
C PRO A 208 6.89 -1.17 -21.20
N PHE A 209 5.79 -0.55 -20.70
CA PHE A 209 4.43 -1.05 -20.89
C PHE A 209 4.04 -1.26 -22.36
N GLY A 210 4.49 -0.39 -23.26
CA GLY A 210 4.14 -0.48 -24.70
C GLY A 210 4.69 -1.71 -25.40
N ALA A 211 5.74 -2.35 -24.86
CA ALA A 211 6.36 -3.51 -25.48
C ALA A 211 5.40 -4.69 -25.65
N TRP A 212 4.47 -4.88 -24.71
CA TRP A 212 3.47 -5.97 -24.80
C TRP A 212 2.44 -5.77 -25.93
N SER A 213 2.28 -4.54 -26.41
CA SER A 213 1.39 -4.26 -27.57
C SER A 213 2.08 -4.53 -28.91
N VAL A 214 3.42 -4.51 -28.97
CA VAL A 214 4.19 -4.62 -30.24
C VAL A 214 4.98 -5.91 -30.36
N SER A 215 5.25 -6.63 -29.25
CA SER A 215 5.95 -7.91 -29.24
C SER A 215 5.02 -9.03 -28.79
N ALA A 216 4.69 -9.94 -29.71
CA ALA A 216 3.88 -11.11 -29.41
C ALA A 216 4.54 -12.02 -28.36
N ASP A 217 5.87 -12.20 -28.42
CA ASP A 217 6.61 -13.05 -27.49
C ASP A 217 6.63 -12.45 -26.08
N ALA A 218 6.84 -11.13 -25.96
CA ALA A 218 6.79 -10.46 -24.67
C ALA A 218 5.38 -10.55 -24.05
N ASN A 219 4.33 -10.35 -24.85
CA ASN A 219 2.95 -10.50 -24.40
C ASN A 219 2.63 -11.95 -24.01
N PHE A 220 3.12 -12.93 -24.74
CA PHE A 220 2.98 -14.36 -24.41
C PHE A 220 3.54 -14.66 -23.03
N ILE A 221 4.79 -14.22 -22.74
CA ILE A 221 5.40 -14.38 -21.41
C ILE A 221 4.52 -13.76 -20.32
N ARG A 222 4.04 -12.54 -20.54
CA ARG A 222 3.15 -11.86 -19.60
C ARG A 222 1.88 -12.66 -19.32
N GLU A 223 1.23 -13.17 -20.36
CA GLU A 223 -0.01 -13.94 -20.22
C GLU A 223 0.19 -15.27 -19.53
N GLU A 224 1.30 -15.98 -19.81
CA GLU A 224 1.64 -17.24 -19.12
C GLU A 224 1.84 -17.01 -17.62
N LEU A 225 2.56 -15.96 -17.23
CA LEU A 225 2.73 -15.59 -15.82
C LEU A 225 1.37 -15.26 -15.16
N MET A 226 0.43 -14.61 -15.88
CA MET A 226 -0.92 -14.40 -15.37
C MET A 226 -1.66 -15.72 -15.15
N ARG A 227 -1.57 -16.67 -16.09
CA ARG A 227 -2.21 -18.00 -15.98
C ARG A 227 -1.65 -18.79 -14.80
N GLU A 228 -0.35 -18.71 -14.53
CA GLU A 228 0.26 -19.35 -13.35
C GLU A 228 -0.33 -18.77 -12.04
N VAL A 229 -0.41 -17.44 -11.92
CA VAL A 229 -1.00 -16.82 -10.72
C VAL A 229 -2.48 -17.17 -10.58
N ILE A 230 -3.25 -17.18 -11.68
CA ILE A 230 -4.65 -17.60 -11.68
C ILE A 230 -4.79 -19.05 -11.21
N ALA A 231 -3.92 -19.94 -11.67
CA ALA A 231 -3.95 -21.34 -11.26
C ALA A 231 -3.69 -21.52 -9.75
N ILE A 232 -2.75 -20.75 -9.20
CA ILE A 232 -2.45 -20.75 -7.76
C ILE A 232 -3.64 -20.16 -6.98
N ALA A 233 -4.17 -19.02 -7.40
CA ALA A 233 -5.31 -18.35 -6.78
C ALA A 233 -6.53 -19.28 -6.70
N ARG A 234 -6.85 -19.98 -7.79
CA ARG A 234 -7.96 -20.95 -7.85
C ARG A 234 -7.78 -22.11 -6.86
N LYS A 235 -6.55 -22.61 -6.68
CA LYS A 235 -6.27 -23.65 -5.66
C LYS A 235 -6.48 -23.16 -4.23
N LYS A 236 -6.38 -21.85 -4.01
CA LYS A 236 -6.68 -21.18 -2.73
C LYS A 236 -8.15 -20.76 -2.60
N GLY A 237 -9.01 -21.09 -3.58
CA GLY A 237 -10.42 -20.71 -3.57
C GLY A 237 -10.72 -19.28 -4.02
N ILE A 238 -9.72 -18.58 -4.57
CA ILE A 238 -9.86 -17.19 -5.03
C ILE A 238 -10.28 -17.16 -6.49
N SER A 239 -11.35 -16.44 -6.78
CA SER A 239 -12.00 -16.44 -8.10
C SER A 239 -11.32 -15.50 -9.11
N LEU A 240 -10.09 -15.83 -9.53
CA LEU A 240 -9.47 -15.21 -10.69
C LEU A 240 -9.69 -16.03 -11.95
N SER A 241 -9.74 -15.38 -13.10
CA SER A 241 -10.05 -16.01 -14.38
C SER A 241 -9.37 -15.28 -15.55
N GLU A 242 -9.47 -15.85 -16.75
CA GLU A 242 -8.98 -15.22 -17.98
C GLU A 242 -9.67 -13.88 -18.29
N LYS A 243 -10.92 -13.69 -17.83
CA LYS A 243 -11.59 -12.38 -17.91
C LYS A 243 -10.81 -11.27 -17.17
N ASP A 244 -10.09 -11.63 -16.13
CA ASP A 244 -9.23 -10.67 -15.41
C ASP A 244 -8.00 -10.30 -16.24
N MET A 245 -7.48 -11.21 -17.05
CA MET A 245 -6.41 -10.94 -18.03
C MET A 245 -6.90 -10.00 -19.13
N GLU A 246 -8.09 -10.24 -19.68
CA GLU A 246 -8.72 -9.38 -20.69
C GLU A 246 -8.97 -7.97 -20.14
N LYS A 247 -9.47 -7.88 -18.90
CA LYS A 247 -9.65 -6.61 -18.19
C LYS A 247 -8.33 -5.86 -18.04
N GLN A 248 -7.26 -6.54 -17.61
CA GLN A 248 -5.95 -5.92 -17.47
C GLN A 248 -5.37 -5.48 -18.81
N ALA A 249 -5.53 -6.28 -19.85
CA ALA A 249 -5.11 -5.92 -21.21
C ALA A 249 -5.84 -4.66 -21.71
N SER A 250 -7.12 -4.49 -21.37
CA SER A 250 -7.86 -3.26 -21.68
C SER A 250 -7.30 -2.04 -20.92
N ILE A 251 -6.99 -2.20 -19.64
CA ILE A 251 -6.41 -1.11 -18.82
C ILE A 251 -5.06 -0.67 -19.38
N LEU A 252 -4.24 -1.61 -19.82
CA LEU A 252 -2.90 -1.30 -20.35
C LEU A 252 -2.92 -0.49 -21.67
N ARG A 253 -3.99 -0.53 -22.43
CA ARG A 253 -4.12 0.29 -23.65
C ARG A 253 -4.14 1.78 -23.35
N ASP A 254 -4.60 2.16 -22.17
CA ASP A 254 -4.69 3.55 -21.72
C ASP A 254 -3.40 4.02 -20.99
N VAL A 255 -2.43 3.12 -20.79
CA VAL A 255 -1.14 3.46 -20.18
C VAL A 255 -0.19 3.99 -21.25
N PRO A 256 0.47 5.16 -21.06
CA PRO A 256 1.48 5.63 -21.98
C PRO A 256 2.54 4.56 -22.23
N PRO A 257 2.86 4.25 -23.51
CA PRO A 257 3.70 3.10 -23.86
C PRO A 257 5.14 3.18 -23.32
N GLU A 258 5.65 4.39 -23.08
CA GLU A 258 6.98 4.66 -22.53
C GLU A 258 7.06 4.47 -21.01
N ASN A 259 5.92 4.39 -20.32
CA ASN A 259 5.89 4.22 -18.87
C ASN A 259 6.52 2.88 -18.48
N LYS A 260 7.28 2.90 -17.39
CA LYS A 260 7.93 1.70 -16.84
C LYS A 260 7.14 1.14 -15.66
N PRO A 261 6.97 -0.18 -15.56
CA PRO A 261 6.49 -0.83 -14.33
C PRO A 261 7.42 -0.55 -13.14
N SER A 262 6.87 -0.63 -11.91
CA SER A 262 7.55 -0.19 -10.69
C SER A 262 8.90 -0.88 -10.46
N THR A 263 9.02 -2.19 -10.69
CA THR A 263 10.28 -2.92 -10.51
C THR A 263 11.34 -2.48 -11.52
N LEU A 264 10.96 -2.19 -12.77
CA LEU A 264 11.88 -1.65 -13.76
C LEU A 264 12.33 -0.23 -13.40
N GLN A 265 11.46 0.58 -12.76
CA GLN A 265 11.84 1.89 -12.23
C GLN A 265 12.86 1.78 -11.09
N ASP A 266 12.72 0.78 -10.20
CA ASP A 266 13.66 0.53 -9.10
C ASP A 266 15.06 0.12 -9.61
N LEU A 267 15.18 -0.41 -10.84
CA LEU A 267 16.44 -0.86 -11.47
C LEU A 267 17.10 0.21 -12.36
N SER A 268 16.41 1.29 -12.68
CA SER A 268 16.88 2.38 -13.53
C SER A 268 17.13 3.63 -12.71
#